data_e0c9b6c5cedd2236531ddc41dfac0bec
#
_entry.id   e0c9b6c5cedd2236531ddc41dfac0bec
#
_cell.length_a   1.000
_cell.length_b   1.000
_cell.length_c   1.000
_cell.angle_alpha   90.00
_cell.angle_beta   90.00
_cell.angle_gamma   90.00
#
_symmetry.space_group_name_H-M   'P 1'
#
loop_
_entity.id
_entity.type
_entity.pdbx_description
1 polymer ?
#
loop_
_entity_poly.entity_id
_entity_poly.type
_entity_poly.pdbx_seq_one_letter_code
_entity_poly.pdbx_strand_id
1 'polypeptide(L)'
;GEIIIVEVQVTRELYFLERILYGAAKAITEHIKLGELYSEVKKVYSISILYFDIGKGNDYLYHGQNTFTGVHTGDHLHVTVKERDALVQRLPSEIFPEYFLIRVNEFDQVATTPLEEWLDYLKNDYIRPDTKTPGLKEAREKLVYYNMDEAERAAYDRHVDAIMIQNDVLGTAKLEG
;
A
#
# COMPACT_ATOMS: atom_id res chain seq x y z
N GLY A 1 1.34 -6.50 14.62
CA GLY A 1 1.57 -5.67 13.46
C GLY A 1 1.14 -6.30 12.14
N GLU A 2 1.17 -5.50 11.11
CA GLU A 2 0.77 -5.87 9.76
C GLU A 2 1.94 -5.68 8.82
N ILE A 3 1.98 -6.45 7.73
CA ILE A 3 2.96 -6.29 6.66
C ILE A 3 2.21 -5.79 5.43
N ILE A 4 2.66 -4.68 4.88
CA ILE A 4 2.11 -4.12 3.65
C ILE A 4 3.18 -4.20 2.56
N ILE A 5 2.87 -4.94 1.50
CA ILE A 5 3.74 -5.06 0.33
C ILE A 5 3.10 -4.26 -0.80
N VAL A 6 3.84 -3.33 -1.36
CA VAL A 6 3.41 -2.56 -2.54
C VAL A 6 4.40 -2.84 -3.66
N GLU A 7 3.90 -3.36 -4.76
CA GLU A 7 4.69 -3.59 -5.98
C GLU A 7 4.11 -2.79 -7.14
N VAL A 8 4.99 -2.20 -7.94
CA VAL A 8 4.64 -1.56 -9.21
C VAL A 8 5.24 -2.39 -10.32
N GLN A 9 4.39 -2.90 -11.20
CA GLN A 9 4.81 -3.75 -12.31
C GLN A 9 4.44 -3.10 -13.63
N VAL A 10 5.46 -2.77 -14.43
CA VAL A 10 5.29 -2.09 -15.72
C VAL A 10 5.32 -3.08 -16.87
N THR A 11 6.20 -4.08 -16.80
CA THR A 11 6.41 -5.07 -17.86
C THR A 11 5.53 -6.29 -17.62
N ARG A 12 4.87 -6.75 -18.67
CA ARG A 12 4.01 -7.94 -18.63
C ARG A 12 4.79 -9.17 -18.17
N GLU A 13 4.22 -9.89 -17.21
CA GLU A 13 4.77 -11.13 -16.63
C GLU A 13 3.67 -12.18 -16.57
N LEU A 14 3.88 -13.34 -17.19
CA LEU A 14 2.89 -14.41 -17.28
C LEU A 14 2.67 -15.12 -15.94
N TYR A 15 3.69 -15.16 -15.08
CA TYR A 15 3.63 -15.82 -13.76
C TYR A 15 3.46 -14.84 -12.62
N PHE A 16 2.69 -13.78 -12.89
CA PHE A 16 2.52 -12.69 -11.96
C PHE A 16 1.82 -13.12 -10.66
N LEU A 17 0.75 -13.94 -10.75
CA LEU A 17 0.02 -14.40 -9.58
C LEU A 17 0.88 -15.29 -8.67
N GLU A 18 1.67 -16.18 -9.26
CA GLU A 18 2.61 -17.02 -8.52
C GLU A 18 3.67 -16.16 -7.82
N ARG A 19 4.12 -15.11 -8.47
CA ARG A 19 5.06 -14.17 -7.90
C ARG A 19 4.52 -13.45 -6.67
N ILE A 20 3.28 -12.94 -6.72
CA ILE A 20 2.69 -12.25 -5.57
C ILE A 20 2.40 -13.22 -4.42
N LEU A 21 2.00 -14.44 -4.73
CA LEU A 21 1.82 -15.49 -3.73
C LEU A 21 3.14 -15.81 -3.04
N TYR A 22 4.20 -16.01 -3.80
CA TYR A 22 5.54 -16.25 -3.27
C TYR A 22 6.02 -15.08 -2.40
N GLY A 23 5.81 -13.85 -2.84
CA GLY A 23 6.17 -12.64 -2.10
C GLY A 23 5.46 -12.54 -0.75
N ALA A 24 4.18 -12.87 -0.68
CA ALA A 24 3.44 -12.91 0.57
C ALA A 24 3.96 -13.99 1.51
N ALA A 25 4.21 -15.19 1.01
CA ALA A 25 4.76 -16.30 1.79
C ALA A 25 6.15 -15.96 2.35
N LYS A 26 7.01 -15.38 1.52
CA LYS A 26 8.36 -14.94 1.92
C LYS A 26 8.30 -13.87 3.02
N ALA A 27 7.41 -12.89 2.89
CA ALA A 27 7.22 -11.86 3.90
C ALA A 27 6.78 -12.45 5.24
N ILE A 28 5.90 -13.43 5.24
CA ILE A 28 5.48 -14.13 6.45
C ILE A 28 6.68 -14.83 7.11
N THR A 29 7.44 -15.59 6.35
CA THR A 29 8.57 -16.36 6.89
C THR A 29 9.72 -15.48 7.35
N GLU A 30 9.93 -14.34 6.74
CA GLU A 30 10.98 -13.40 7.14
C GLU A 30 10.63 -12.63 8.43
N HIS A 31 9.35 -12.52 8.76
CA HIS A 31 8.88 -11.76 9.92
C HIS A 31 8.49 -12.66 11.11
N ILE A 32 8.69 -13.95 11.02
CA ILE A 32 8.55 -14.89 12.14
C ILE A 32 9.90 -15.53 12.40
N LYS A 33 10.35 -15.51 13.66
CA LYS A 33 11.62 -16.09 14.06
C LYS A 33 11.47 -17.56 14.43
N LEU A 34 12.54 -18.32 14.29
CA LEU A 34 12.56 -19.71 14.73
C LEU A 34 12.24 -19.80 16.25
N GLY A 35 11.27 -20.63 16.60
CA GLY A 35 10.82 -20.81 17.98
C GLY A 35 9.73 -19.85 18.44
N GLU A 36 9.31 -18.90 17.60
CA GLU A 36 8.13 -18.08 17.88
C GLU A 36 6.83 -18.89 17.71
N LEU A 37 5.79 -18.44 18.37
CA LEU A 37 4.47 -19.07 18.28
C LEU A 37 3.79 -18.70 16.94
N TYR A 38 2.91 -19.57 16.48
CA TYR A 38 2.11 -19.27 15.28
C TYR A 38 1.24 -18.01 15.40
N SER A 39 0.93 -17.58 16.62
CA SER A 39 0.24 -16.32 16.90
C SER A 39 1.04 -15.08 16.46
N GLU A 40 2.34 -15.24 16.23
CA GLU A 40 3.22 -14.16 15.74
C GLU A 40 3.22 -14.04 14.21
N VAL A 41 2.49 -14.91 13.49
CA VAL A 41 2.28 -14.77 12.06
C VAL A 41 1.50 -13.49 11.80
N LYS A 42 2.09 -12.58 11.01
CA LYS A 42 1.51 -11.28 10.76
C LYS A 42 0.54 -11.30 9.57
N LYS A 43 -0.49 -10.49 9.66
CA LYS A 43 -1.39 -10.22 8.53
C LYS A 43 -0.61 -9.52 7.42
N VAL A 44 -0.74 -10.02 6.18
CA VAL A 44 -0.10 -9.45 5.00
C VAL A 44 -1.16 -8.84 4.07
N TYR A 45 -0.90 -7.62 3.64
CA TYR A 45 -1.63 -6.96 2.56
C TYR A 45 -0.69 -6.81 1.37
N SER A 46 -1.05 -7.42 0.25
CA SER A 46 -0.29 -7.35 -1.00
C SER A 46 -1.03 -6.45 -1.98
N ILE A 47 -0.42 -5.32 -2.31
CA ILE A 47 -0.99 -4.32 -3.22
C ILE A 47 -0.14 -4.31 -4.48
N SER A 48 -0.73 -4.66 -5.61
CA SER A 48 -0.05 -4.72 -6.90
C SER A 48 -0.62 -3.68 -7.84
N ILE A 49 0.24 -2.76 -8.26
CA ILE A 49 -0.08 -1.68 -9.20
C ILE A 49 0.43 -2.10 -10.58
N LEU A 50 -0.50 -2.38 -11.49
CA LEU A 50 -0.21 -3.04 -12.75
C LEU A 50 -0.48 -2.10 -13.93
N TYR A 51 0.56 -1.90 -14.75
CA TYR A 51 0.47 -1.12 -15.99
C TYR A 51 0.34 -2.00 -17.24
N PHE A 52 0.04 -3.30 -17.05
CA PHE A 52 -0.17 -4.24 -18.14
C PHE A 52 -1.46 -5.02 -17.91
N ASP A 53 -1.98 -5.62 -18.98
CA ASP A 53 -3.18 -6.47 -18.88
C ASP A 53 -2.81 -7.87 -18.38
N ILE A 54 -3.40 -8.27 -17.26
CA ILE A 54 -3.20 -9.59 -16.65
C ILE A 54 -4.26 -10.61 -17.07
N GLY A 55 -5.27 -10.19 -17.81
CA GLY A 55 -6.35 -11.08 -18.23
C GLY A 55 -7.66 -10.34 -18.47
N LYS A 56 -8.74 -11.08 -18.42
CA LYS A 56 -10.09 -10.56 -18.69
C LYS A 56 -10.77 -10.11 -17.40
N GLY A 57 -11.42 -8.98 -17.44
CA GLY A 57 -12.20 -8.41 -16.36
C GLY A 57 -12.59 -6.98 -16.69
N ASN A 58 -13.62 -6.47 -16.04
CA ASN A 58 -14.19 -5.16 -16.35
C ASN A 58 -13.91 -4.09 -15.30
N ASP A 59 -13.19 -4.45 -14.24
CA ASP A 59 -12.89 -3.52 -13.15
C ASP A 59 -11.41 -3.12 -13.14
N TYR A 60 -11.12 -1.97 -12.57
CA TYR A 60 -9.74 -1.53 -12.34
C TYR A 60 -9.19 -2.04 -11.01
N LEU A 61 -10.05 -2.44 -10.08
CA LEU A 61 -9.66 -2.91 -8.75
C LEU A 61 -10.25 -4.29 -8.47
N TYR A 62 -9.37 -5.25 -8.19
CA TYR A 62 -9.76 -6.59 -7.75
C TYR A 62 -9.22 -6.86 -6.36
N HIS A 63 -10.08 -7.37 -5.49
CA HIS A 63 -9.76 -7.70 -4.12
C HIS A 63 -9.87 -9.20 -3.91
N GLY A 64 -8.78 -9.84 -3.48
CA GLY A 64 -8.71 -11.26 -3.17
C GLY A 64 -8.53 -11.48 -1.69
N GLN A 65 -9.32 -12.38 -1.12
CA GLN A 65 -9.21 -12.80 0.28
C GLN A 65 -9.61 -14.25 0.43
N ASN A 66 -9.19 -14.89 1.51
CA ASN A 66 -9.51 -16.27 1.79
C ASN A 66 -10.80 -16.37 2.62
N THR A 67 -11.74 -17.16 2.12
CA THR A 67 -12.92 -17.57 2.86
C THR A 67 -12.99 -19.10 2.87
N PHE A 68 -13.55 -19.68 3.92
CA PHE A 68 -13.85 -21.10 3.97
C PHE A 68 -15.36 -21.24 3.96
N THR A 69 -15.87 -21.76 2.86
CA THR A 69 -17.32 -21.89 2.62
C THR A 69 -17.74 -23.33 2.82
N GLY A 70 -18.80 -23.54 3.58
CA GLY A 70 -19.37 -24.86 3.79
C GLY A 70 -19.82 -25.48 2.45
N VAL A 71 -19.28 -26.66 2.13
CA VAL A 71 -19.55 -27.33 0.85
C VAL A 71 -21.03 -27.67 0.69
N HIS A 72 -21.67 -27.97 1.79
CA HIS A 72 -23.10 -28.41 1.75
C HIS A 72 -24.07 -27.30 2.15
N THR A 73 -23.63 -26.34 2.95
CA THR A 73 -24.51 -25.31 3.53
C THR A 73 -24.35 -23.93 2.89
N GLY A 74 -23.17 -23.66 2.27
CA GLY A 74 -22.85 -22.36 1.70
C GLY A 74 -22.52 -21.27 2.73
N ASP A 75 -22.51 -21.58 4.02
CA ASP A 75 -22.15 -20.62 5.06
C ASP A 75 -20.65 -20.36 5.11
N HIS A 76 -20.25 -19.27 5.77
CA HIS A 76 -18.84 -18.94 5.97
C HIS A 76 -18.39 -19.35 7.37
N LEU A 77 -17.25 -20.05 7.42
CA LEU A 77 -16.66 -20.49 8.68
C LEU A 77 -16.10 -19.29 9.45
N HIS A 78 -16.47 -19.21 10.73
CA HIS A 78 -15.81 -18.34 11.72
C HIS A 78 -14.94 -19.23 12.61
N VAL A 79 -13.73 -18.80 12.91
CA VAL A 79 -12.80 -19.55 13.76
C VAL A 79 -12.66 -18.90 15.12
N THR A 80 -12.51 -19.74 16.15
CA THR A 80 -12.23 -19.27 17.51
C THR A 80 -10.72 -19.20 17.69
N VAL A 81 -10.21 -18.03 18.02
CA VAL A 81 -8.79 -17.81 18.28
C VAL A 81 -8.60 -17.18 19.64
N LYS A 82 -7.40 -17.39 20.22
CA LYS A 82 -7.01 -16.76 21.47
C LYS A 82 -6.28 -15.47 21.18
N GLU A 83 -6.83 -14.37 21.68
CA GLU A 83 -6.17 -13.07 21.65
C GLU A 83 -6.03 -12.54 23.07
N ARG A 84 -4.79 -12.27 23.49
CA ARG A 84 -4.46 -11.96 24.88
C ARG A 84 -4.96 -13.10 25.78
N ASP A 85 -5.88 -12.86 26.69
CA ASP A 85 -6.44 -13.90 27.60
C ASP A 85 -7.92 -14.21 27.28
N ALA A 86 -8.39 -13.85 26.10
CA ALA A 86 -9.78 -14.04 25.69
C ALA A 86 -9.88 -14.89 24.42
N LEU A 87 -10.97 -15.66 24.33
CA LEU A 87 -11.36 -16.34 23.10
C LEU A 87 -12.25 -15.41 22.29
N VAL A 88 -11.88 -15.19 21.03
CA VAL A 88 -12.60 -14.31 20.11
C VAL A 88 -12.90 -15.04 18.81
N GLN A 89 -13.94 -14.61 18.13
CA GLN A 89 -14.31 -15.11 16.81
C GLN A 89 -13.64 -14.26 15.72
N ARG A 90 -13.05 -14.93 14.73
CA ARG A 90 -12.43 -14.28 13.57
C ARG A 90 -12.83 -14.97 12.29
N LEU A 91 -12.94 -14.19 11.22
CA LEU A 91 -13.04 -14.75 9.87
C LEU A 91 -11.64 -15.14 9.39
N PRO A 92 -11.50 -16.24 8.63
CA PRO A 92 -10.20 -16.58 8.02
C PRO A 92 -9.59 -15.46 7.20
N SER A 93 -10.39 -14.63 6.55
CA SER A 93 -9.93 -13.47 5.79
C SER A 93 -9.20 -12.42 6.64
N GLU A 94 -9.43 -12.39 7.95
CA GLU A 94 -8.71 -11.50 8.87
C GLU A 94 -7.29 -12.00 9.18
N ILE A 95 -6.99 -13.26 8.89
CA ILE A 95 -5.71 -13.93 9.21
C ILE A 95 -4.88 -14.15 7.96
N PHE A 96 -5.49 -14.67 6.88
CA PHE A 96 -4.82 -14.95 5.63
C PHE A 96 -4.45 -13.67 4.88
N PRO A 97 -3.45 -13.72 3.99
CA PRO A 97 -3.11 -12.55 3.18
C PRO A 97 -4.28 -12.03 2.36
N GLU A 98 -4.34 -10.73 2.21
CA GLU A 98 -5.26 -10.07 1.29
C GLU A 98 -4.49 -9.50 0.11
N TYR A 99 -5.10 -9.59 -1.07
CA TYR A 99 -4.49 -9.14 -2.32
C TYR A 99 -5.36 -8.07 -2.97
N PHE A 100 -4.71 -7.01 -3.41
CA PHE A 100 -5.35 -5.95 -4.19
C PHE A 100 -4.62 -5.83 -5.51
N LEU A 101 -5.33 -6.08 -6.61
CA LEU A 101 -4.80 -5.93 -7.96
C LEU A 101 -5.39 -4.66 -8.55
N ILE A 102 -4.53 -3.69 -8.86
CA ILE A 102 -4.93 -2.40 -9.40
C ILE A 102 -4.47 -2.34 -10.85
N ARG A 103 -5.44 -2.32 -11.78
CA ARG A 103 -5.21 -2.23 -13.22
C ARG A 103 -5.27 -0.76 -13.62
N VAL A 104 -4.14 -0.07 -13.58
CA VAL A 104 -4.06 1.39 -13.78
C VAL A 104 -4.67 1.82 -15.11
N ASN A 105 -4.40 1.08 -16.19
CA ASN A 105 -4.88 1.42 -17.52
C ASN A 105 -6.39 1.24 -17.70
N GLU A 106 -7.03 0.47 -16.81
CA GLU A 106 -8.49 0.26 -16.83
C GLU A 106 -9.25 1.33 -16.03
N PHE A 107 -8.54 2.19 -15.30
CA PHE A 107 -9.15 3.32 -14.63
C PHE A 107 -9.51 4.38 -15.66
N ASP A 108 -10.80 4.57 -15.90
CA ASP A 108 -11.32 5.47 -16.93
C ASP A 108 -12.55 6.21 -16.41
N GLN A 109 -12.34 6.97 -15.34
CA GLN A 109 -13.41 7.77 -14.72
C GLN A 109 -12.81 8.98 -14.02
N VAL A 110 -13.67 9.91 -13.63
CA VAL A 110 -13.26 11.05 -12.80
C VAL A 110 -13.01 10.56 -11.38
N ALA A 111 -11.86 10.92 -10.82
CA ALA A 111 -11.50 10.55 -9.45
C ALA A 111 -12.43 11.21 -8.43
N THR A 112 -13.07 10.39 -7.59
CA THR A 112 -13.98 10.84 -6.53
C THR A 112 -13.56 10.37 -5.14
N THR A 113 -12.59 9.46 -5.06
CA THR A 113 -12.06 8.93 -3.80
C THR A 113 -10.56 9.15 -3.71
N PRO A 114 -9.96 9.10 -2.51
CA PRO A 114 -8.50 9.17 -2.36
C PRO A 114 -7.74 8.16 -3.22
N LEU A 115 -8.19 6.91 -3.26
CA LEU A 115 -7.57 5.87 -4.11
C LEU A 115 -7.63 6.28 -5.59
N GLU A 116 -8.76 6.77 -6.06
CA GLU A 116 -8.95 7.17 -7.45
C GLU A 116 -8.10 8.39 -7.81
N GLU A 117 -7.87 9.33 -6.89
CA GLU A 117 -6.93 10.42 -7.09
C GLU A 117 -5.49 9.90 -7.26
N TRP A 118 -5.08 8.89 -6.48
CA TRP A 118 -3.80 8.21 -6.68
C TRP A 118 -3.72 7.53 -8.05
N LEU A 119 -4.80 6.88 -8.49
CA LEU A 119 -4.84 6.23 -9.82
C LEU A 119 -4.76 7.23 -10.95
N ASP A 120 -5.41 8.38 -10.81
CA ASP A 120 -5.31 9.47 -11.79
C ASP A 120 -3.87 9.99 -11.89
N TYR A 121 -3.20 10.13 -10.75
CA TYR A 121 -1.78 10.49 -10.74
C TYR A 121 -0.91 9.42 -11.41
N LEU A 122 -1.10 8.15 -11.05
CA LEU A 122 -0.31 7.04 -11.61
C LEU A 122 -0.52 6.84 -13.10
N LYS A 123 -1.74 7.07 -13.59
CA LYS A 123 -2.08 6.90 -14.99
C LYS A 123 -1.76 8.14 -15.84
N ASN A 124 -2.08 9.33 -15.36
CA ASN A 124 -2.12 10.57 -16.13
C ASN A 124 -1.16 11.65 -15.63
N ASP A 125 -0.37 11.38 -14.59
CA ASP A 125 0.50 12.36 -13.92
C ASP A 125 -0.26 13.60 -13.42
N TYR A 126 -1.55 13.45 -13.15
CA TYR A 126 -2.41 14.55 -12.76
C TYR A 126 -2.73 14.50 -11.25
N ILE A 127 -2.46 15.62 -10.59
CA ILE A 127 -2.81 15.83 -9.18
C ILE A 127 -3.66 17.10 -9.10
N ARG A 128 -4.85 16.96 -8.54
CA ARG A 128 -5.76 18.10 -8.36
C ARG A 128 -5.10 19.18 -7.49
N PRO A 129 -5.19 20.47 -7.86
CA PRO A 129 -4.60 21.55 -7.09
C PRO A 129 -5.12 21.65 -5.65
N ASP A 130 -6.38 21.25 -5.43
CA ASP A 130 -7.08 21.30 -4.15
C ASP A 130 -7.11 19.96 -3.42
N THR A 131 -6.25 19.01 -3.80
CA THR A 131 -6.25 17.66 -3.22
C THR A 131 -6.04 17.69 -1.71
N LYS A 132 -6.84 16.88 -1.01
CA LYS A 132 -6.70 16.59 0.43
C LYS A 132 -6.26 15.14 0.67
N THR A 133 -6.02 14.40 -0.40
CA THR A 133 -5.60 13.00 -0.32
C THR A 133 -4.20 12.90 0.27
N PRO A 134 -4.01 12.10 1.33
CA PRO A 134 -2.71 11.93 1.95
C PRO A 134 -1.64 11.51 0.95
N GLY A 135 -0.49 12.15 1.00
CA GLY A 135 0.68 11.84 0.18
C GLY A 135 0.71 12.48 -1.21
N LEU A 136 -0.42 12.89 -1.78
CA LEU A 136 -0.44 13.45 -3.14
C LEU A 136 0.17 14.84 -3.23
N LYS A 137 0.02 15.67 -2.22
CA LYS A 137 0.67 16.97 -2.16
C LYS A 137 2.19 16.82 -2.18
N GLU A 138 2.69 15.90 -1.39
CA GLU A 138 4.10 15.56 -1.30
C GLU A 138 4.61 14.96 -2.61
N ALA A 139 3.81 14.10 -3.26
CA ALA A 139 4.13 13.54 -4.56
C ALA A 139 4.25 14.62 -5.64
N ARG A 140 3.35 15.61 -5.62
CA ARG A 140 3.40 16.75 -6.54
C ARG A 140 4.66 17.59 -6.34
N GLU A 141 5.04 17.85 -5.11
CA GLU A 141 6.27 18.61 -4.79
C GLU A 141 7.50 17.86 -5.29
N LYS A 142 7.56 16.53 -5.11
CA LYS A 142 8.65 15.70 -5.64
C LYS A 142 8.68 15.70 -7.17
N LEU A 143 7.53 15.64 -7.82
CA LEU A 143 7.46 15.68 -9.28
C LEU A 143 8.02 17.00 -9.82
N VAL A 144 7.68 18.11 -9.21
CA VAL A 144 8.26 19.42 -9.53
C VAL A 144 9.77 19.40 -9.34
N TYR A 145 10.26 18.85 -8.23
CA TYR A 145 11.69 18.71 -7.95
C TYR A 145 12.42 17.89 -9.01
N TYR A 146 11.86 16.73 -9.41
CA TYR A 146 12.47 15.87 -10.45
C TYR A 146 12.49 16.52 -11.83
N ASN A 147 11.59 17.43 -12.11
CA ASN A 147 11.54 18.18 -13.37
C ASN A 147 12.44 19.43 -13.36
N MET A 148 13.08 19.77 -12.24
CA MET A 148 14.04 20.84 -12.13
C MET A 148 15.38 20.47 -12.76
N ASP A 149 16.12 21.46 -13.24
CA ASP A 149 17.53 21.26 -13.60
C ASP A 149 18.42 21.15 -12.34
N GLU A 150 19.70 20.83 -12.55
CA GLU A 150 20.64 20.63 -11.43
C GLU A 150 20.79 21.85 -10.54
N ALA A 151 20.83 23.04 -11.12
CA ALA A 151 20.96 24.30 -10.37
C ALA A 151 19.70 24.59 -9.54
N GLU A 152 18.52 24.36 -10.13
CA GLU A 152 17.23 24.53 -9.46
C GLU A 152 17.06 23.54 -8.30
N ARG A 153 17.46 22.27 -8.48
CA ARG A 153 17.45 21.26 -7.41
C ARG A 153 18.36 21.65 -6.26
N ALA A 154 19.56 22.13 -6.55
CA ALA A 154 20.51 22.57 -5.53
C ALA A 154 19.98 23.76 -4.73
N ALA A 155 19.33 24.73 -5.39
CA ALA A 155 18.70 25.86 -4.75
C ALA A 155 17.52 25.44 -3.86
N TYR A 156 16.69 24.50 -4.34
CA TYR A 156 15.58 23.93 -3.58
C TYR A 156 16.07 23.22 -2.31
N ASP A 157 17.08 22.37 -2.44
CA ASP A 157 17.66 21.63 -1.30
C ASP A 157 18.21 22.57 -0.24
N ARG A 158 18.91 23.63 -0.63
CA ARG A 158 19.42 24.66 0.31
C ARG A 158 18.27 25.36 1.03
N HIS A 159 17.17 25.65 0.35
CA HIS A 159 16.00 26.28 0.95
C HIS A 159 15.33 25.38 2.00
N VAL A 160 15.17 24.10 1.69
CA VAL A 160 14.61 23.10 2.62
C VAL A 160 15.51 22.96 3.85
N ASP A 161 16.83 22.85 3.67
CA ASP A 161 17.78 22.75 4.76
C ASP A 161 17.72 23.98 5.68
N ALA A 162 17.62 25.17 5.12
CA ALA A 162 17.48 26.41 5.89
C ALA A 162 16.20 26.42 6.75
N ILE A 163 15.07 25.94 6.22
CA ILE A 163 13.82 25.81 6.95
C ILE A 163 13.96 24.81 8.10
N MET A 164 14.58 23.66 7.87
CA MET A 164 14.81 22.63 8.90
C MET A 164 15.67 23.17 10.04
N ILE A 165 16.75 23.85 9.75
CA ILE A 165 17.63 24.48 10.76
C ILE A 165 16.85 25.52 11.58
N GLN A 166 16.06 26.36 10.92
CA GLN A 166 15.22 27.35 11.59
C GLN A 166 14.23 26.71 12.55
N ASN A 167 13.58 25.61 12.14
CA ASN A 167 12.65 24.88 12.97
C ASN A 167 13.32 24.24 14.18
N ASP A 168 14.54 23.71 14.01
CA ASP A 168 15.34 23.15 15.11
C ASP A 168 15.71 24.22 16.13
N VAL A 169 16.13 25.40 15.69
CA VAL A 169 16.47 26.55 16.57
C VAL A 169 15.23 26.97 17.36
N LEU A 170 14.08 27.11 16.72
CA LEU A 170 12.82 27.45 17.40
C LEU A 170 12.38 26.37 18.39
N GLY A 171 12.54 25.10 18.04
CA GLY A 171 12.26 23.98 18.94
C GLY A 171 13.14 24.00 20.19
N THR A 172 14.44 24.25 20.04
CA THR A 172 15.39 24.37 21.14
C THR A 172 15.05 25.57 22.04
N ALA A 173 14.75 26.71 21.47
CA ALA A 173 14.37 27.92 22.22
C ALA A 173 13.11 27.70 23.07
N LYS A 174 12.12 26.95 22.55
CA LYS A 174 10.92 26.57 23.31
C LYS A 174 11.21 25.62 24.48
N LEU A 175 12.18 24.74 24.34
CA LEU A 175 12.58 23.82 25.41
C LEU A 175 13.40 24.51 26.50
N GLU A 176 14.21 25.49 26.15
CA GLU A 176 15.05 26.28 27.08
C GLU A 176 14.27 27.41 27.78
N GLY A 177 13.21 27.91 27.14
CA GLY A 177 12.37 28.98 27.65
C GLY A 177 11.30 28.51 28.62
#